data_7f875ca601ad6cdbfbd18611d819478c
#
_entry.id   7f875ca601ad6cdbfbd18611d819478c
#
_cell.length_a   1.000
_cell.length_b   1.000
_cell.length_c   1.000
_cell.angle_alpha   90.00
_cell.angle_beta   90.00
_cell.angle_gamma   90.00
#
_symmetry.space_group_name_H-M   'P 1'
#
loop_
_entity.id
_entity.type
_entity.pdbx_description
1 polymer ?
#
loop_
_entity_poly.entity_id
_entity_poly.type
_entity_poly.pdbx_seq_one_letter_code
_entity_poly.pdbx_strand_id
1 'polypeptide(L)'
;MQRLKPQRGMTLLEVLVALLILTFGLLGLLWIHQQALLQHRQQLMRAVAVGIATDLAERMHMNAGQVTQYAKAWGTANADASDCAATPCSRQALATWDMQQLQQRVQSQLPEGDAAVFALTDAAHWWGIVIAWRDVNETYRTDTTAGTPSCPAQMSCWRLFLRPDR
;
A
#
# COMPACT_ATOMS: atom_id res chain seq x y z
N MET A 1 -62.21 -20.00 32.65
CA MET A 1 -61.51 -19.18 33.64
C MET A 1 -60.02 -19.30 33.39
N GLN A 2 -59.37 -18.32 32.69
CA GLN A 2 -57.91 -18.27 32.44
C GLN A 2 -57.23 -17.71 33.69
N ARG A 3 -56.39 -18.51 34.32
CA ARG A 3 -55.49 -18.03 35.40
C ARG A 3 -54.46 -17.07 34.86
N LEU A 4 -54.57 -15.81 35.24
CA LEU A 4 -53.54 -14.81 34.99
C LEU A 4 -52.25 -15.22 35.77
N LYS A 5 -51.14 -15.43 35.08
CA LYS A 5 -49.83 -15.67 35.72
C LYS A 5 -49.40 -14.37 36.41
N PRO A 6 -48.88 -14.43 37.66
CA PRO A 6 -48.39 -13.26 38.35
C PRO A 6 -47.19 -12.71 37.59
N GLN A 7 -47.25 -11.44 37.17
CA GLN A 7 -46.11 -10.71 36.63
C GLN A 7 -45.12 -10.43 37.77
N ARG A 8 -43.95 -11.01 37.70
CA ARG A 8 -42.82 -10.68 38.59
C ARG A 8 -42.29 -9.33 38.16
N GLY A 9 -42.36 -8.34 39.03
CA GLY A 9 -41.73 -7.03 38.81
C GLY A 9 -40.20 -7.16 38.78
N MET A 10 -39.56 -6.54 37.79
CA MET A 10 -38.11 -6.44 37.72
C MET A 10 -37.60 -5.61 38.89
N THR A 11 -36.57 -6.08 39.59
CA THR A 11 -35.97 -5.33 40.69
C THR A 11 -35.05 -4.26 40.14
N LEU A 12 -34.93 -3.12 40.82
CA LEU A 12 -34.03 -2.01 40.41
C LEU A 12 -32.58 -2.46 40.28
N LEU A 13 -32.16 -3.42 41.10
CA LEU A 13 -30.85 -4.03 41.05
C LEU A 13 -30.60 -4.81 39.74
N GLU A 14 -31.61 -5.56 39.26
CA GLU A 14 -31.54 -6.35 38.04
C GLU A 14 -31.34 -5.44 36.81
N VAL A 15 -32.05 -4.31 36.77
CA VAL A 15 -31.88 -3.30 35.71
C VAL A 15 -30.47 -2.68 35.76
N LEU A 16 -29.95 -2.37 36.94
CA LEU A 16 -28.58 -1.82 37.10
C LEU A 16 -27.54 -2.82 36.64
N VAL A 17 -27.65 -4.09 36.99
CA VAL A 17 -26.73 -5.15 36.56
C VAL A 17 -26.80 -5.35 35.05
N ALA A 18 -28.01 -5.37 34.48
CA ALA A 18 -28.21 -5.49 33.02
C ALA A 18 -27.57 -4.33 32.26
N LEU A 19 -27.75 -3.09 32.72
CA LEU A 19 -27.13 -1.91 32.14
C LEU A 19 -25.58 -1.96 32.24
N LEU A 20 -25.05 -2.44 33.36
CA LEU A 20 -23.60 -2.58 33.56
C LEU A 20 -23.01 -3.60 32.60
N ILE A 21 -23.64 -4.77 32.42
CA ILE A 21 -23.20 -5.77 31.44
C ILE A 21 -23.30 -5.22 30.02
N LEU A 22 -24.34 -4.50 29.68
CA LEU A 22 -24.54 -3.89 28.36
C LEU A 22 -23.43 -2.86 28.07
N THR A 23 -23.10 -2.00 29.04
CA THR A 23 -22.06 -0.99 28.87
C THR A 23 -20.68 -1.62 28.62
N PHE A 24 -20.29 -2.66 29.37
CA PHE A 24 -19.05 -3.39 29.14
C PHE A 24 -19.03 -4.09 27.77
N GLY A 25 -20.17 -4.66 27.34
CA GLY A 25 -20.30 -5.25 26.01
C GLY A 25 -20.09 -4.23 24.89
N LEU A 26 -20.69 -3.05 25.01
CA LEU A 26 -20.53 -1.97 24.03
C LEU A 26 -19.10 -1.42 23.97
N LEU A 27 -18.45 -1.24 25.13
CA LEU A 27 -17.04 -0.81 25.18
C LEU A 27 -16.10 -1.82 24.52
N GLY A 28 -16.34 -3.12 24.71
CA GLY A 28 -15.58 -4.17 24.03
C GLY A 28 -15.74 -4.14 22.51
N LEU A 29 -16.95 -3.91 22.01
CA LEU A 29 -17.20 -3.77 20.56
C LEU A 29 -16.50 -2.55 19.97
N LEU A 30 -16.50 -1.40 20.66
CA LEU A 30 -15.81 -0.19 20.20
C LEU A 30 -14.30 -0.41 20.05
N TRP A 31 -13.68 -1.13 20.97
CA TRP A 31 -12.26 -1.44 20.90
C TRP A 31 -11.91 -2.31 19.67
N ILE A 32 -12.72 -3.34 19.37
CA ILE A 32 -12.55 -4.20 18.19
C ILE A 32 -12.71 -3.38 16.90
N HIS A 33 -13.69 -2.48 16.84
CA HIS A 33 -13.89 -1.61 15.69
C HIS A 33 -12.68 -0.69 15.40
N GLN A 34 -12.07 -0.12 16.44
CA GLN A 34 -10.88 0.70 16.27
C GLN A 34 -9.69 -0.10 15.71
N GLN A 35 -9.49 -1.32 16.23
CA GLN A 35 -8.45 -2.22 15.74
C GLN A 35 -8.66 -2.58 14.26
N ALA A 36 -9.90 -2.88 13.86
CA ALA A 36 -10.25 -3.20 12.48
C ALA A 36 -9.98 -2.03 11.52
N LEU A 37 -10.27 -0.79 11.91
CA LEU A 37 -10.01 0.40 11.10
C LEU A 37 -8.51 0.62 10.82
N LEU A 38 -7.64 0.38 11.80
CA LEU A 38 -6.19 0.48 11.63
C LEU A 38 -5.67 -0.58 10.62
N GLN A 39 -6.14 -1.82 10.74
CA GLN A 39 -5.79 -2.90 9.82
C GLN A 39 -6.29 -2.62 8.40
N HIS A 40 -7.50 -2.09 8.23
CA HIS A 40 -8.03 -1.70 6.93
C HIS A 40 -7.18 -0.64 6.25
N ARG A 41 -6.70 0.36 6.99
CA ARG A 41 -5.83 1.40 6.44
C ARG A 41 -4.53 0.82 5.89
N GLN A 42 -3.90 -0.10 6.61
CA GLN A 42 -2.67 -0.76 6.16
C GLN A 42 -2.88 -1.59 4.90
N GLN A 43 -3.98 -2.35 4.84
CA GLN A 43 -4.33 -3.13 3.64
C GLN A 43 -4.60 -2.22 2.44
N LEU A 44 -5.23 -1.06 2.64
CA LEU A 44 -5.48 -0.08 1.59
C LEU A 44 -4.16 0.48 1.03
N MET A 45 -3.22 0.89 1.89
CA MET A 45 -1.90 1.39 1.46
C MET A 45 -1.16 0.34 0.63
N ARG A 46 -1.18 -0.93 1.08
CA ARG A 46 -0.60 -2.03 0.33
C ARG A 46 -1.28 -2.23 -1.02
N ALA A 47 -2.61 -2.20 -1.08
CA ALA A 47 -3.35 -2.33 -2.34
C ALA A 47 -3.01 -1.21 -3.33
N VAL A 48 -2.87 0.02 -2.84
CA VAL A 48 -2.41 1.17 -3.65
C VAL A 48 -1.00 0.94 -4.16
N ALA A 49 -0.05 0.51 -3.30
CA ALA A 49 1.33 0.24 -3.70
C ALA A 49 1.41 -0.87 -4.76
N VAL A 50 0.63 -1.95 -4.59
CA VAL A 50 0.51 -3.04 -5.59
C VAL A 50 0.00 -2.49 -6.92
N GLY A 51 -1.07 -1.68 -6.91
CA GLY A 51 -1.65 -1.10 -8.13
C GLY A 51 -0.66 -0.21 -8.87
N ILE A 52 0.07 0.66 -8.15
CA ILE A 52 1.10 1.53 -8.73
C ILE A 52 2.25 0.71 -9.34
N ALA A 53 2.74 -0.30 -8.62
CA ALA A 53 3.83 -1.15 -9.11
C ALA A 53 3.41 -1.97 -10.34
N THR A 54 2.17 -2.47 -10.38
CA THR A 54 1.64 -3.23 -11.51
C THR A 54 1.47 -2.34 -12.75
N ASP A 55 0.92 -1.13 -12.59
CA ASP A 55 0.80 -0.16 -13.71
C ASP A 55 2.18 0.17 -14.31
N LEU A 56 3.19 0.41 -13.47
CA LEU A 56 4.54 0.62 -13.98
C LEU A 56 5.11 -0.62 -14.69
N ALA A 57 4.90 -1.81 -14.14
CA ALA A 57 5.35 -3.06 -14.76
C ALA A 57 4.76 -3.24 -16.16
N GLU A 58 3.48 -2.95 -16.35
CA GLU A 58 2.82 -3.01 -17.66
C GLU A 58 3.43 -1.99 -18.63
N ARG A 59 3.73 -0.76 -18.18
CA ARG A 59 4.40 0.26 -19.00
C ARG A 59 5.81 -0.17 -19.38
N MET A 60 6.56 -0.77 -18.47
CA MET A 60 7.89 -1.31 -18.75
C MET A 60 7.84 -2.45 -19.78
N HIS A 61 6.82 -3.32 -19.74
CA HIS A 61 6.60 -4.34 -20.76
C HIS A 61 6.32 -3.74 -22.14
N MET A 62 5.47 -2.72 -22.22
CA MET A 62 5.17 -2.04 -23.48
C MET A 62 6.37 -1.29 -24.06
N ASN A 63 7.33 -0.92 -23.21
CA ASN A 63 8.54 -0.17 -23.59
C ASN A 63 9.83 -0.93 -23.27
N ALA A 64 9.83 -2.27 -23.41
CA ALA A 64 10.91 -3.16 -23.00
C ALA A 64 12.30 -2.80 -23.58
N GLY A 65 12.35 -2.21 -24.79
CA GLY A 65 13.58 -1.75 -25.39
C GLY A 65 14.27 -0.56 -24.69
N GLN A 66 13.59 0.09 -23.73
CA GLN A 66 14.12 1.23 -22.96
C GLN A 66 14.07 0.96 -21.45
N VAL A 67 14.07 -0.30 -21.03
CA VAL A 67 13.92 -0.69 -19.63
C VAL A 67 14.97 -0.06 -18.70
N THR A 68 16.17 0.16 -19.18
CA THR A 68 17.26 0.81 -18.41
C THR A 68 16.96 2.27 -18.06
N GLN A 69 16.05 2.93 -18.79
CA GLN A 69 15.64 4.31 -18.53
C GLN A 69 14.68 4.41 -17.31
N TYR A 70 14.11 3.28 -16.89
CA TYR A 70 13.25 3.22 -15.69
C TYR A 70 14.07 3.06 -14.40
N ALA A 71 15.41 2.90 -14.45
CA ALA A 71 16.22 2.74 -13.26
C ALA A 71 16.15 3.99 -12.36
N LYS A 72 15.83 3.80 -11.08
CA LYS A 72 15.68 4.86 -10.08
C LYS A 72 16.12 4.37 -8.70
N ALA A 73 17.00 5.14 -8.06
CA ALA A 73 17.35 4.92 -6.65
C ALA A 73 16.38 5.68 -5.72
N TRP A 74 16.38 5.30 -4.43
CA TRP A 74 15.65 6.01 -3.39
C TRP A 74 16.04 7.49 -3.32
N GLY A 75 15.07 8.36 -3.07
CA GLY A 75 15.30 9.80 -2.87
C GLY A 75 15.78 10.56 -4.09
N THR A 76 15.95 9.92 -5.25
CA THR A 76 16.36 10.62 -6.46
C THR A 76 15.15 11.31 -7.11
N ALA A 77 15.35 12.57 -7.51
CA ALA A 77 14.38 13.27 -8.33
C ALA A 77 14.36 12.68 -9.75
N ASN A 78 13.19 12.64 -10.37
CA ASN A 78 13.08 12.30 -11.78
C ASN A 78 13.52 13.50 -12.63
N ALA A 79 14.04 13.21 -13.83
CA ALA A 79 14.29 14.25 -14.83
C ALA A 79 12.96 14.89 -15.26
N ASP A 80 13.01 16.15 -15.68
CA ASP A 80 11.86 16.81 -16.28
C ASP A 80 11.43 16.06 -17.55
N ALA A 81 10.15 15.76 -17.61
CA ALA A 81 9.57 15.01 -18.71
C ALA A 81 8.66 15.88 -19.57
N SER A 82 8.69 15.65 -20.87
CA SER A 82 7.70 16.20 -21.79
C SER A 82 6.34 15.55 -21.51
N ASP A 83 5.25 16.29 -21.70
CA ASP A 83 3.90 15.76 -21.57
C ASP A 83 3.57 14.84 -22.77
N CYS A 84 3.79 13.55 -22.58
CA CYS A 84 3.51 12.53 -23.58
C CYS A 84 2.02 12.23 -23.77
N ALA A 85 1.14 12.77 -22.93
CA ALA A 85 -0.30 12.71 -23.16
C ALA A 85 -0.76 13.76 -24.16
N ALA A 86 -0.09 14.91 -24.22
CA ALA A 86 -0.42 16.01 -25.13
C ALA A 86 0.27 15.88 -26.50
N THR A 87 1.51 15.33 -26.53
CA THR A 87 2.33 15.25 -27.73
C THR A 87 2.99 13.88 -27.88
N PRO A 88 3.15 13.35 -29.12
CA PRO A 88 3.88 12.10 -29.33
C PRO A 88 5.31 12.16 -28.80
N CYS A 89 5.70 11.19 -28.01
CA CYS A 89 7.04 11.08 -27.43
C CYS A 89 7.86 9.97 -28.09
N SER A 90 9.18 10.11 -28.04
CA SER A 90 10.09 9.00 -28.28
C SER A 90 9.95 7.96 -27.16
N ARG A 91 10.36 6.71 -27.37
CA ARG A 91 10.34 5.65 -26.35
C ARG A 91 11.12 6.01 -25.10
N GLN A 92 12.24 6.73 -25.24
CA GLN A 92 13.04 7.21 -24.12
C GLN A 92 12.32 8.31 -23.34
N ALA A 93 11.74 9.31 -24.02
CA ALA A 93 10.96 10.37 -23.39
C ALA A 93 9.73 9.80 -22.68
N LEU A 94 9.09 8.77 -23.25
CA LEU A 94 7.97 8.06 -22.63
C LEU A 94 8.40 7.41 -21.29
N ALA A 95 9.57 6.75 -21.25
CA ALA A 95 10.07 6.17 -20.00
C ALA A 95 10.28 7.24 -18.91
N THR A 96 10.84 8.39 -19.28
CA THR A 96 11.04 9.51 -18.34
C THR A 96 9.69 10.04 -17.82
N TRP A 97 8.72 10.19 -18.71
CA TRP A 97 7.36 10.62 -18.35
C TRP A 97 6.66 9.60 -17.44
N ASP A 98 6.76 8.30 -17.74
CA ASP A 98 6.22 7.22 -16.90
C ASP A 98 6.80 7.28 -15.48
N MET A 99 8.11 7.53 -15.35
CA MET A 99 8.77 7.66 -14.05
C MET A 99 8.34 8.91 -13.28
N GLN A 100 8.07 10.01 -13.97
CA GLN A 100 7.49 11.21 -13.36
C GLN A 100 6.07 10.94 -12.87
N GLN A 101 5.24 10.27 -13.65
CA GLN A 101 3.89 9.86 -13.26
C GLN A 101 3.92 8.89 -12.05
N LEU A 102 4.86 7.93 -12.03
CA LEU A 102 5.08 7.06 -10.88
C LEU A 102 5.32 7.87 -9.62
N GLN A 103 6.27 8.81 -9.66
CA GLN A 103 6.65 9.62 -8.49
C GLN A 103 5.47 10.46 -7.98
N GLN A 104 4.73 11.10 -8.89
CA GLN A 104 3.54 11.89 -8.53
C GLN A 104 2.47 11.03 -7.86
N ARG A 105 2.19 9.84 -8.38
CA ARG A 105 1.21 8.92 -7.80
C ARG A 105 1.64 8.42 -6.43
N VAL A 106 2.90 8.00 -6.30
CA VAL A 106 3.44 7.50 -5.04
C VAL A 106 3.37 8.58 -3.96
N GLN A 107 3.77 9.81 -4.26
CA GLN A 107 3.75 10.93 -3.32
C GLN A 107 2.33 11.41 -2.97
N SER A 108 1.38 11.34 -3.92
CA SER A 108 0.01 11.81 -3.69
C SER A 108 -0.88 10.78 -2.99
N GLN A 109 -0.59 9.48 -3.14
CA GLN A 109 -1.47 8.42 -2.64
C GLN A 109 -0.91 7.69 -1.40
N LEU A 110 0.40 7.78 -1.17
CA LEU A 110 1.07 7.11 -0.06
C LEU A 110 1.79 8.12 0.85
N PRO A 111 1.67 7.99 2.18
CA PRO A 111 2.33 8.90 3.12
C PRO A 111 3.85 8.78 2.99
N GLU A 112 4.53 9.90 2.74
CA GLU A 112 5.98 9.96 2.49
C GLU A 112 6.45 8.92 1.45
N GLY A 113 5.59 8.66 0.45
CA GLY A 113 5.83 7.62 -0.53
C GLY A 113 7.05 7.87 -1.40
N ASP A 114 7.83 6.83 -1.65
CA ASP A 114 8.93 6.80 -2.61
C ASP A 114 8.99 5.47 -3.36
N ALA A 115 9.71 5.45 -4.47
CA ALA A 115 9.86 4.27 -5.31
C ALA A 115 11.30 4.09 -5.76
N ALA A 116 11.73 2.84 -5.84
CA ALA A 116 12.99 2.45 -6.48
C ALA A 116 12.74 1.41 -7.58
N VAL A 117 13.44 1.53 -8.68
CA VAL A 117 13.40 0.58 -9.81
C VAL A 117 14.84 0.18 -10.15
N PHE A 118 15.12 -1.10 -10.21
CA PHE A 118 16.47 -1.62 -10.32
C PHE A 118 16.53 -2.92 -11.12
N ALA A 119 17.66 -3.16 -11.80
CA ALA A 119 17.96 -4.46 -12.38
C ALA A 119 18.49 -5.41 -11.28
N LEU A 120 18.11 -6.68 -11.32
CA LEU A 120 18.68 -7.68 -10.42
C LEU A 120 20.08 -8.07 -10.90
N THR A 121 21.03 -8.09 -9.97
CA THR A 121 22.43 -8.45 -10.28
C THR A 121 22.62 -9.93 -10.55
N ASP A 122 21.84 -10.79 -9.87
CA ASP A 122 22.00 -12.25 -9.91
C ASP A 122 21.07 -12.94 -10.92
N ALA A 123 20.18 -12.19 -11.57
CA ALA A 123 19.22 -12.72 -12.53
C ALA A 123 19.12 -11.81 -13.74
N ALA A 124 19.84 -12.17 -14.82
CA ALA A 124 19.82 -11.42 -16.06
C ALA A 124 18.40 -11.19 -16.58
N HIS A 125 18.10 -9.97 -17.04
CA HIS A 125 16.80 -9.55 -17.55
C HIS A 125 15.67 -9.41 -16.52
N TRP A 126 15.92 -9.62 -15.22
CA TRP A 126 14.93 -9.36 -14.18
C TRP A 126 15.07 -7.96 -13.62
N TRP A 127 13.93 -7.34 -13.40
CA TRP A 127 13.81 -6.01 -12.83
C TRP A 127 12.96 -6.07 -11.57
N GLY A 128 13.27 -5.19 -10.62
CA GLY A 128 12.51 -5.02 -9.40
C GLY A 128 11.93 -3.61 -9.31
N ILE A 129 10.68 -3.52 -8.90
CA ILE A 129 10.01 -2.29 -8.53
C ILE A 129 9.73 -2.39 -7.03
N VAL A 130 10.15 -1.40 -6.26
CA VAL A 130 9.86 -1.31 -4.83
C VAL A 130 9.15 0.00 -4.57
N ILE A 131 7.99 -0.08 -3.93
CA ILE A 131 7.25 1.07 -3.42
C ILE A 131 7.39 1.09 -1.91
N ALA A 132 7.79 2.23 -1.36
CA ALA A 132 7.90 2.47 0.08
C ALA A 132 6.91 3.53 0.54
N TRP A 133 6.39 3.38 1.75
CA TRP A 133 5.54 4.38 2.41
C TRP A 133 5.75 4.35 3.92
N ARG A 134 5.45 5.47 4.57
CA ARG A 134 5.50 5.52 6.04
C ARG A 134 4.34 4.74 6.63
N ASP A 135 4.65 3.76 7.46
CA ASP A 135 3.68 2.99 8.23
C ASP A 135 4.01 3.09 9.72
N VAL A 136 2.99 3.39 10.52
CA VAL A 136 3.13 3.56 11.98
C VAL A 136 3.60 2.27 12.66
N ASN A 137 3.29 1.11 12.08
CA ASN A 137 3.59 -0.20 12.67
C ASN A 137 4.73 -0.94 11.94
N GLU A 138 5.36 -0.37 10.93
CA GLU A 138 6.43 -1.01 10.11
C GLU A 138 6.10 -2.46 9.68
N THR A 139 4.81 -2.74 9.41
CA THR A 139 4.28 -4.12 9.30
C THR A 139 4.81 -4.85 8.07
N TYR A 140 5.23 -4.12 7.03
CA TYR A 140 5.66 -4.67 5.75
C TYR A 140 7.14 -4.39 5.44
N ARG A 141 8.00 -4.54 6.44
CA ARG A 141 9.44 -4.64 6.17
C ARG A 141 9.67 -5.99 5.49
N THR A 142 9.75 -5.96 4.17
CA THR A 142 10.20 -7.15 3.45
C THR A 142 11.68 -7.32 3.67
N ASP A 143 12.09 -8.54 4.05
CA ASP A 143 13.49 -8.91 4.21
C ASP A 143 14.30 -8.54 2.97
N THR A 144 15.51 -8.08 3.20
CA THR A 144 16.47 -7.79 2.14
C THR A 144 16.80 -9.08 1.39
N THR A 145 16.19 -9.28 0.24
CA THR A 145 16.68 -10.28 -0.70
C THR A 145 18.02 -9.79 -1.23
N ALA A 146 19.05 -10.63 -1.25
CA ALA A 146 20.35 -10.28 -1.78
C ALA A 146 20.21 -9.65 -3.18
N GLY A 147 20.94 -8.57 -3.45
CA GLY A 147 20.88 -7.86 -4.73
C GLY A 147 19.71 -6.88 -4.89
N THR A 148 18.90 -6.66 -3.84
CA THR A 148 17.79 -5.69 -3.87
C THR A 148 18.03 -4.50 -2.94
N PRO A 149 17.57 -3.28 -3.29
CA PRO A 149 17.65 -2.13 -2.39
C PRO A 149 16.93 -2.42 -1.08
N SER A 150 17.56 -2.08 0.05
CA SER A 150 16.94 -2.18 1.36
C SER A 150 15.76 -1.21 1.47
N CYS A 151 14.72 -1.60 2.21
CA CYS A 151 13.63 -0.68 2.55
C CYS A 151 14.17 0.46 3.42
N PRO A 152 13.83 1.73 3.13
CA PRO A 152 14.24 2.84 3.97
C PRO A 152 13.77 2.66 5.43
N ALA A 153 14.52 3.22 6.37
CA ALA A 153 14.17 3.11 7.79
C ALA A 153 12.76 3.68 8.07
N GLN A 154 12.02 3.04 8.96
CA GLN A 154 10.65 3.42 9.35
C GLN A 154 9.63 3.42 8.21
N MET A 155 9.89 2.72 7.13
CA MET A 155 8.97 2.55 6.02
C MET A 155 8.59 1.08 5.84
N SER A 156 7.37 0.86 5.38
CA SER A 156 6.91 -0.40 4.80
C SER A 156 7.18 -0.42 3.31
N CYS A 157 7.54 -1.58 2.77
CA CYS A 157 7.86 -1.71 1.36
C CYS A 157 7.08 -2.86 0.71
N TRP A 158 6.65 -2.64 -0.52
CA TRP A 158 6.13 -3.67 -1.40
C TRP A 158 7.06 -3.87 -2.60
N ARG A 159 7.36 -5.11 -2.96
CA ARG A 159 8.25 -5.46 -4.09
C ARG A 159 7.50 -6.23 -5.15
N LEU A 160 7.76 -5.89 -6.39
CA LEU A 160 7.32 -6.61 -7.58
C LEU A 160 8.54 -6.92 -8.44
N PHE A 161 8.67 -8.17 -8.87
CA PHE A 161 9.69 -8.59 -9.80
C PHE A 161 9.06 -8.92 -11.14
N LEU A 162 9.67 -8.48 -12.22
CA LEU A 162 9.18 -8.67 -13.58
C LEU A 162 10.34 -8.93 -14.55
N ARG A 163 9.97 -9.47 -15.70
CA ARG A 163 10.87 -9.67 -16.82
C ARG A 163 10.26 -9.02 -18.06
N PRO A 164 10.66 -7.78 -18.40
CA PRO A 164 10.02 -6.95 -19.43
C PRO A 164 10.13 -7.49 -20.86
N ASP A 165 11.06 -8.39 -21.11
CA ASP A 165 11.38 -8.95 -22.44
C ASP A 165 10.63 -10.25 -22.78
N ARG A 166 9.60 -10.62 -21.99
CA ARG A 166 8.78 -11.83 -22.22
C ARG A 166 7.32 -11.54 -22.45
#